data_4ae74c3a7911faac44361f67efea9869
#
_entry.id   4ae74c3a7911faac44361f67efea9869
#
_cell.length_a   1.000
_cell.length_b   1.000
_cell.length_c   1.000
_cell.angle_alpha   90.00
_cell.angle_beta   90.00
_cell.angle_gamma   90.00
#
_symmetry.space_group_name_H-M   'P 1'
#
loop_
_entity.id
_entity.type
_entity.pdbx_description
1 polymer ?
#
loop_
_entity_poly.entity_id
_entity_poly.type
_entity_poly.pdbx_seq_one_letter_code
_entity_poly.pdbx_strand_id
1 'polypeptide(L)'
;EDIDMTDPKVGITTGNTADVNTNYVGISYNGKQTSFNITVTDPVDTLIVNKPMTKTEYSHGETLDFSGLELKATKRSGATQILTSSSSDISISENTADINSSNFTAFPDDGTGITKGTQKITFSYKGKSVDGTIVVNDTVDSVELTDQPTKQVYKYGESLDLTGTKLKINFGSGNTSIVNLPDGNAVVSAYSSTTIGTKQNLTVAYGGKTAVKTIDVEVYNYIDSASITPPNKVEYSYNTDLDLTGASMQLIWKNSNVTSVAITDSMISGYNKTTEGKQTITVTYNVEYVLSDGNKISDTIIKTFKVDVVNNISKIDITAPSKIQYNHGESLDLTGGNIKVTYENGTEETRTMTTAMITESDGSTVNMSPATYDNTNKV
;
A
#
# COMPACT_ATOMS: atom_id res chain seq x y z
N GLU A 1 -1.94 24.30 46.63
CA GLU A 1 -0.49 24.14 46.59
C GLU A 1 -0.18 22.67 46.49
N ASP A 2 0.53 22.25 45.44
CA ASP A 2 0.93 20.87 45.25
C ASP A 2 2.02 20.52 46.27
N ILE A 3 1.83 19.40 46.94
CA ILE A 3 2.79 18.92 47.97
C ILE A 3 3.83 18.03 47.24
N ASP A 4 5.09 18.40 47.38
CA ASP A 4 6.19 17.59 46.87
C ASP A 4 6.25 16.27 47.68
N MET A 5 6.16 15.15 47.02
CA MET A 5 6.22 13.82 47.65
C MET A 5 7.58 13.49 48.28
N THR A 6 8.60 14.32 48.02
CA THR A 6 9.93 14.22 48.65
C THR A 6 10.05 15.04 49.95
N ASP A 7 9.03 15.84 50.29
CA ASP A 7 8.99 16.59 51.55
C ASP A 7 9.13 15.63 52.74
N PRO A 8 10.08 15.84 53.66
CA PRO A 8 10.26 14.94 54.84
C PRO A 8 9.07 14.89 55.79
N LYS A 9 8.08 15.77 55.63
CA LYS A 9 6.81 15.72 56.37
C LYS A 9 5.77 14.78 55.72
N VAL A 10 6.05 14.27 54.55
CA VAL A 10 5.19 13.28 53.85
C VAL A 10 5.56 11.89 54.38
N GLY A 11 4.63 11.24 55.02
CA GLY A 11 4.73 9.83 55.38
C GLY A 11 3.91 8.99 54.41
N ILE A 12 4.48 7.94 53.88
CA ILE A 12 3.78 6.98 53.05
C ILE A 12 3.77 5.64 53.77
N THR A 13 2.57 5.10 53.99
CA THR A 13 2.41 3.73 54.46
C THR A 13 2.06 2.86 53.24
N THR A 14 2.96 2.01 52.84
CA THR A 14 2.71 1.07 51.74
C THR A 14 1.78 -0.04 52.23
N GLY A 15 0.76 -0.33 51.42
CA GLY A 15 -0.04 -1.52 51.66
C GLY A 15 0.80 -2.79 51.49
N ASN A 16 0.36 -3.86 52.11
CA ASN A 16 1.01 -5.15 51.98
C ASN A 16 0.72 -5.73 50.59
N THR A 17 1.71 -5.73 49.74
CA THR A 17 1.59 -6.30 48.37
C THR A 17 1.64 -7.84 48.39
N ALA A 18 1.85 -8.46 49.54
CA ALA A 18 1.72 -9.92 49.69
C ALA A 18 0.24 -10.34 49.87
N ASP A 19 -0.63 -9.43 50.29
CA ASP A 19 -2.06 -9.71 50.43
C ASP A 19 -2.80 -9.41 49.15
N VAL A 20 -3.40 -10.44 48.57
CA VAL A 20 -4.25 -10.33 47.38
C VAL A 20 -5.56 -9.67 47.81
N ASN A 21 -6.06 -8.76 47.03
CA ASN A 21 -7.32 -8.04 47.08
C ASN A 21 -7.10 -6.52 47.14
N THR A 22 -8.10 -5.79 47.58
CA THR A 22 -7.99 -4.34 47.70
C THR A 22 -7.20 -3.97 48.95
N ASN A 23 -6.07 -3.34 48.75
CA ASN A 23 -5.24 -2.77 49.81
C ASN A 23 -5.29 -1.24 49.69
N TYR A 24 -4.87 -0.57 50.73
CA TYR A 24 -4.80 0.88 50.73
C TYR A 24 -3.36 1.36 50.91
N VAL A 25 -3.06 2.46 50.26
CA VAL A 25 -1.84 3.24 50.54
C VAL A 25 -2.25 4.46 51.34
N GLY A 26 -1.74 4.57 52.55
CA GLY A 26 -1.95 5.74 53.39
C GLY A 26 -0.89 6.80 53.12
N ILE A 27 -1.32 8.04 53.06
CA ILE A 27 -0.44 9.21 52.95
C ILE A 27 -0.72 10.11 54.14
N SER A 28 0.32 10.53 54.85
CA SER A 28 0.21 11.50 55.90
C SER A 28 1.03 12.73 55.58
N TYR A 29 0.51 13.91 55.96
CA TYR A 29 1.22 15.17 55.89
C TYR A 29 0.83 16.06 57.05
N ASN A 30 1.81 16.52 57.83
CA ASN A 30 1.56 17.33 59.02
C ASN A 30 0.47 16.76 59.97
N GLY A 31 0.49 15.45 60.20
CA GLY A 31 -0.46 14.77 61.10
C GLY A 31 -1.87 14.54 60.54
N LYS A 32 -2.15 15.00 59.32
CA LYS A 32 -3.38 14.65 58.58
C LYS A 32 -3.11 13.47 57.68
N GLN A 33 -4.13 12.62 57.49
CA GLN A 33 -4.01 11.38 56.73
C GLN A 33 -5.10 11.29 55.67
N THR A 34 -4.73 10.70 54.57
CA THR A 34 -5.65 10.25 53.51
C THR A 34 -5.16 8.93 52.95
N SER A 35 -5.97 8.26 52.16
CA SER A 35 -5.58 7.01 51.55
C SER A 35 -6.24 6.82 50.19
N PHE A 36 -5.64 6.01 49.34
CA PHE A 36 -6.26 5.49 48.13
C PHE A 36 -6.13 3.97 48.09
N ASN A 37 -7.04 3.35 47.37
CA ASN A 37 -7.06 1.90 47.25
C ASN A 37 -6.15 1.48 46.05
N ILE A 38 -5.42 0.41 46.29
CA ILE A 38 -4.73 -0.35 45.23
C ILE A 38 -5.32 -1.77 45.20
N THR A 39 -5.34 -2.36 44.04
CA THR A 39 -5.72 -3.76 43.88
C THR A 39 -4.47 -4.59 43.66
N VAL A 40 -4.21 -5.51 44.54
CA VAL A 40 -3.15 -6.48 44.38
C VAL A 40 -3.73 -7.74 43.78
N THR A 41 -3.24 -8.08 42.62
CA THR A 41 -3.62 -9.31 41.92
C THR A 41 -2.58 -10.39 42.16
N ASP A 42 -3.02 -11.62 42.21
CA ASP A 42 -2.16 -12.79 42.30
C ASP A 42 -2.23 -13.59 41.01
N PRO A 43 -1.49 -13.14 39.95
CA PRO A 43 -1.55 -13.78 38.68
C PRO A 43 -0.98 -15.20 38.72
N VAL A 44 -1.46 -16.03 37.80
CA VAL A 44 -0.88 -17.36 37.58
C VAL A 44 0.55 -17.19 37.09
N ASP A 45 1.48 -17.86 37.76
CA ASP A 45 2.90 -17.84 37.38
C ASP A 45 3.27 -19.06 36.54
N THR A 46 2.81 -20.23 36.89
CA THR A 46 3.03 -21.48 36.17
C THR A 46 1.76 -22.28 36.01
N LEU A 47 1.69 -23.00 34.86
CA LEU A 47 0.66 -23.98 34.59
C LEU A 47 1.33 -25.29 34.15
N ILE A 48 0.96 -26.40 34.77
CA ILE A 48 1.49 -27.72 34.41
C ILE A 48 0.36 -28.73 34.30
N VAL A 49 0.59 -29.80 33.53
CA VAL A 49 -0.26 -31.01 33.59
C VAL A 49 0.08 -31.77 34.86
N ASN A 50 -0.84 -31.78 35.79
CA ASN A 50 -0.72 -32.49 37.07
C ASN A 50 -1.03 -33.97 36.89
N LYS A 51 -2.07 -34.25 36.09
CA LYS A 51 -2.48 -35.60 35.75
C LYS A 51 -2.95 -35.58 34.28
N PRO A 52 -2.45 -36.46 33.44
CA PRO A 52 -2.91 -36.54 32.04
C PRO A 52 -4.33 -37.05 31.95
N MET A 53 -4.95 -36.88 30.77
CA MET A 53 -6.21 -37.51 30.46
C MET A 53 -6.12 -39.04 30.62
N THR A 54 -7.21 -39.66 30.99
CA THR A 54 -7.28 -41.12 31.14
C THR A 54 -7.07 -41.83 29.81
N LYS A 55 -7.57 -41.25 28.75
CA LYS A 55 -7.40 -41.74 27.38
C LYS A 55 -6.41 -40.87 26.63
N THR A 56 -5.35 -41.49 26.10
CA THR A 56 -4.27 -40.82 25.38
C THR A 56 -4.06 -41.34 23.97
N GLU A 57 -4.75 -42.43 23.57
CA GLU A 57 -4.75 -42.99 22.22
C GLU A 57 -6.16 -42.91 21.65
N TYR A 58 -6.26 -42.40 20.43
CA TYR A 58 -7.53 -42.18 19.74
C TYR A 58 -7.44 -42.71 18.31
N SER A 59 -8.56 -43.19 17.81
CA SER A 59 -8.76 -43.32 16.37
C SER A 59 -9.09 -41.97 15.77
N HIS A 60 -8.71 -41.74 14.52
CA HIS A 60 -9.10 -40.53 13.83
C HIS A 60 -10.63 -40.40 13.81
N GLY A 61 -11.11 -39.18 14.03
CA GLY A 61 -12.57 -38.89 14.08
C GLY A 61 -13.21 -39.16 15.43
N GLU A 62 -12.45 -39.63 16.39
CA GLU A 62 -12.95 -39.83 17.74
C GLU A 62 -12.97 -38.51 18.52
N THR A 63 -14.01 -38.28 19.33
CA THR A 63 -14.08 -37.09 20.19
C THR A 63 -13.09 -37.22 21.33
N LEU A 64 -12.35 -36.14 21.63
CA LEU A 64 -11.44 -36.10 22.76
C LEU A 64 -12.19 -36.19 24.08
N ASP A 65 -11.73 -37.11 24.92
CA ASP A 65 -12.21 -37.27 26.29
C ASP A 65 -11.18 -36.68 27.27
N PHE A 66 -11.52 -35.55 27.86
CA PHE A 66 -10.66 -34.88 28.85
C PHE A 66 -10.86 -35.43 30.27
N SER A 67 -11.59 -36.53 30.45
CA SER A 67 -11.79 -37.18 31.74
C SER A 67 -10.44 -37.56 32.35
N GLY A 68 -10.31 -37.22 33.65
CA GLY A 68 -9.08 -37.45 34.40
C GLY A 68 -8.01 -36.37 34.21
N LEU A 69 -8.17 -35.43 33.30
CA LEU A 69 -7.23 -34.29 33.15
C LEU A 69 -7.26 -33.42 34.42
N GLU A 70 -6.11 -33.21 34.99
CA GLU A 70 -5.90 -32.20 36.02
C GLU A 70 -4.75 -31.28 35.61
N LEU A 71 -5.00 -29.97 35.58
CA LEU A 71 -3.96 -28.96 35.45
C LEU A 71 -3.71 -28.34 36.83
N LYS A 72 -2.46 -28.08 37.13
CA LYS A 72 -2.08 -27.36 38.37
C LYS A 72 -1.57 -25.98 37.99
N ALA A 73 -2.33 -24.96 38.36
CA ALA A 73 -1.95 -23.58 38.29
C ALA A 73 -1.29 -23.16 39.60
N THR A 74 -0.08 -22.62 39.54
CA THR A 74 0.61 -22.03 40.69
C THR A 74 0.61 -20.51 40.48
N LYS A 75 0.10 -19.81 41.47
CA LYS A 75 0.07 -18.35 41.50
C LYS A 75 1.41 -17.80 42.00
N ARG A 76 1.64 -16.53 41.77
CA ARG A 76 2.86 -15.83 42.20
C ARG A 76 3.06 -15.87 43.71
N SER A 77 2.00 -15.93 44.49
CA SER A 77 2.04 -16.15 45.93
C SER A 77 2.51 -17.55 46.37
N GLY A 78 2.64 -18.50 45.42
CA GLY A 78 2.85 -19.91 45.72
C GLY A 78 1.58 -20.71 45.95
N ALA A 79 0.40 -20.08 46.06
CA ALA A 79 -0.86 -20.78 46.15
C ALA A 79 -1.14 -21.61 44.89
N THR A 80 -1.70 -22.79 45.06
CA THR A 80 -2.00 -23.70 43.94
C THR A 80 -3.49 -23.93 43.80
N GLN A 81 -3.90 -24.13 42.53
CA GLN A 81 -5.27 -24.46 42.17
C GLN A 81 -5.25 -25.64 41.20
N ILE A 82 -6.06 -26.66 41.49
CA ILE A 82 -6.29 -27.77 40.55
C ILE A 82 -7.50 -27.39 39.67
N LEU A 83 -7.30 -27.52 38.37
CA LEU A 83 -8.30 -27.27 37.34
C LEU A 83 -8.60 -28.60 36.65
N THR A 84 -9.87 -28.86 36.38
CA THR A 84 -10.32 -30.05 35.68
C THR A 84 -10.99 -29.62 34.35
N SER A 85 -11.28 -30.57 33.47
CA SER A 85 -11.97 -30.32 32.22
C SER A 85 -13.34 -29.60 32.36
N SER A 86 -13.94 -29.64 33.52
CA SER A 86 -15.18 -28.92 33.84
C SER A 86 -14.97 -27.49 34.35
N SER A 87 -13.73 -27.02 34.50
CA SER A 87 -13.43 -25.66 34.94
C SER A 87 -13.67 -24.66 33.80
N SER A 88 -14.55 -23.69 34.00
CA SER A 88 -15.05 -22.76 33.01
C SER A 88 -14.00 -21.84 32.39
N ASP A 89 -12.86 -21.68 33.03
CA ASP A 89 -11.83 -20.71 32.62
C ASP A 89 -10.65 -21.35 31.86
N ILE A 90 -10.70 -22.65 31.61
CA ILE A 90 -9.70 -23.32 30.77
C ILE A 90 -10.07 -23.10 29.32
N SER A 91 -9.15 -22.55 28.55
CA SER A 91 -9.23 -22.59 27.08
C SER A 91 -8.30 -23.66 26.56
N ILE A 92 -8.83 -24.46 25.67
CA ILE A 92 -8.03 -25.41 24.88
C ILE A 92 -7.76 -24.68 23.57
N SER A 93 -6.52 -24.25 23.36
CA SER A 93 -6.12 -23.59 22.13
C SER A 93 -5.96 -24.62 21.02
N GLU A 94 -5.91 -24.13 19.83
CA GLU A 94 -5.73 -24.95 18.66
C GLU A 94 -6.96 -25.81 18.32
N ASN A 95 -8.12 -25.43 18.81
CA ASN A 95 -9.43 -25.94 18.37
C ASN A 95 -9.70 -27.41 18.56
N THR A 96 -9.01 -28.10 19.40
CA THR A 96 -9.22 -29.52 19.46
C THR A 96 -10.14 -29.93 20.59
N ALA A 97 -11.43 -29.66 20.37
CA ALA A 97 -12.46 -30.41 21.12
C ALA A 97 -12.56 -31.85 20.61
N ASP A 98 -12.18 -32.12 19.35
CA ASP A 98 -12.15 -33.46 18.76
C ASP A 98 -10.98 -33.63 17.77
N ILE A 99 -10.75 -34.85 17.34
CA ILE A 99 -9.67 -35.23 16.42
C ILE A 99 -10.03 -34.91 14.97
N ASN A 100 -11.27 -34.51 14.68
CA ASN A 100 -11.71 -34.05 13.37
C ASN A 100 -11.39 -32.58 13.10
N SER A 101 -10.78 -31.88 14.08
CA SER A 101 -10.43 -30.49 13.90
C SER A 101 -9.32 -30.30 12.88
N SER A 102 -9.23 -29.08 12.35
CA SER A 102 -8.20 -28.68 11.40
C SER A 102 -6.77 -28.81 11.89
N ASN A 103 -6.58 -29.08 13.18
CA ASN A 103 -5.26 -29.20 13.82
C ASN A 103 -4.76 -30.63 13.94
N PHE A 104 -5.51 -31.59 13.40
CA PHE A 104 -4.98 -32.93 13.27
C PHE A 104 -3.84 -32.94 12.26
N THR A 105 -2.64 -33.20 12.74
CA THR A 105 -1.47 -33.38 11.90
C THR A 105 -1.41 -34.84 11.45
N ALA A 106 -1.84 -35.10 10.22
CA ALA A 106 -1.56 -36.38 9.59
C ALA A 106 -0.05 -36.48 9.34
N PHE A 107 0.57 -37.51 9.89
CA PHE A 107 1.97 -37.81 9.61
C PHE A 107 2.07 -38.47 8.24
N PRO A 108 3.17 -38.24 7.49
CA PRO A 108 3.37 -38.94 6.24
C PRO A 108 3.35 -40.44 6.49
N ASP A 109 2.69 -41.17 5.60
CA ASP A 109 2.72 -42.62 5.55
C ASP A 109 4.19 -43.08 5.49
N ASP A 110 4.61 -43.94 6.44
CA ASP A 110 5.93 -44.53 6.46
C ASP A 110 6.08 -45.68 5.45
N GLY A 111 5.09 -45.82 4.55
CA GLY A 111 5.01 -46.88 3.57
C GLY A 111 4.28 -48.14 4.07
N THR A 112 3.78 -48.13 5.29
CA THR A 112 2.98 -49.24 5.86
C THR A 112 1.46 -49.05 5.69
N GLY A 113 1.03 -47.89 5.19
CA GLY A 113 -0.39 -47.54 5.00
C GLY A 113 -1.09 -47.18 6.33
N ILE A 114 -0.37 -47.16 7.42
CA ILE A 114 -0.87 -46.82 8.75
C ILE A 114 -0.10 -45.61 9.27
N THR A 115 -0.78 -44.47 9.41
CA THR A 115 -0.19 -43.31 10.06
C THR A 115 -0.51 -43.36 11.55
N LYS A 116 0.53 -43.38 12.37
CA LYS A 116 0.47 -43.25 13.80
C LYS A 116 1.13 -41.94 14.17
N GLY A 117 0.41 -41.02 14.73
CA GLY A 117 0.93 -39.70 15.05
C GLY A 117 0.63 -39.27 16.45
N THR A 118 1.43 -38.33 16.96
CA THR A 118 1.12 -37.60 18.18
C THR A 118 0.49 -36.27 17.83
N GLN A 119 -0.60 -35.93 18.49
CA GLN A 119 -1.18 -34.61 18.44
C GLN A 119 -0.89 -33.89 19.76
N LYS A 120 -0.42 -32.66 19.62
CA LYS A 120 -0.18 -31.75 20.71
C LYS A 120 -1.47 -30.99 21.02
N ILE A 121 -1.84 -30.96 22.28
CA ILE A 121 -2.98 -30.19 22.77
C ILE A 121 -2.45 -29.15 23.75
N THR A 122 -2.72 -27.89 23.51
CA THR A 122 -2.29 -26.82 24.40
C THR A 122 -3.45 -26.38 25.28
N PHE A 123 -3.27 -26.46 26.56
CA PHE A 123 -4.20 -25.98 27.59
C PHE A 123 -3.73 -24.61 28.05
N SER A 124 -4.65 -23.66 28.12
CA SER A 124 -4.34 -22.30 28.56
C SER A 124 -5.25 -21.86 29.68
N TYR A 125 -4.69 -21.19 30.67
CA TYR A 125 -5.39 -20.63 31.80
C TYR A 125 -4.75 -19.31 32.20
N LYS A 126 -5.53 -18.22 32.19
CA LYS A 126 -5.11 -16.88 32.64
C LYS A 126 -3.73 -16.46 32.08
N GLY A 127 -3.50 -16.65 30.78
CA GLY A 127 -2.29 -16.23 30.09
C GLY A 127 -1.07 -17.15 30.24
N LYS A 128 -1.22 -18.30 30.90
CA LYS A 128 -0.22 -19.36 30.94
C LYS A 128 -0.71 -20.57 30.17
N SER A 129 0.22 -21.31 29.58
CA SER A 129 -0.11 -22.46 28.74
C SER A 129 0.76 -23.64 29.09
N VAL A 130 0.23 -24.84 28.87
CA VAL A 130 0.94 -26.12 29.01
C VAL A 130 0.45 -27.08 27.95
N ASP A 131 1.34 -27.93 27.45
CA ASP A 131 1.04 -28.89 26.41
C ASP A 131 0.77 -30.27 26.99
N GLY A 132 -0.24 -30.95 26.44
CA GLY A 132 -0.50 -32.36 26.51
C GLY A 132 -0.25 -33.06 25.19
N THR A 133 -0.09 -34.37 25.19
CA THR A 133 0.15 -35.15 23.97
C THR A 133 -0.79 -36.36 23.96
N ILE A 134 -1.40 -36.60 22.80
CA ILE A 134 -2.19 -37.81 22.48
C ILE A 134 -1.63 -38.51 21.26
N VAL A 135 -1.92 -39.78 21.13
CA VAL A 135 -1.60 -40.58 19.93
C VAL A 135 -2.88 -40.76 19.12
N VAL A 136 -2.79 -40.53 17.82
CA VAL A 136 -3.89 -40.71 16.87
C VAL A 136 -3.54 -41.80 15.86
N ASN A 137 -4.45 -42.75 15.73
CA ASN A 137 -4.34 -43.90 14.82
C ASN A 137 -5.36 -43.78 13.69
N ASP A 138 -4.96 -43.27 12.54
CA ASP A 138 -5.73 -43.32 11.30
C ASP A 138 -4.78 -43.04 10.10
N THR A 139 -5.24 -43.28 8.91
CA THR A 139 -4.49 -43.00 7.69
C THR A 139 -5.27 -42.11 6.75
N VAL A 140 -4.58 -41.20 6.06
CA VAL A 140 -5.17 -40.50 4.93
C VAL A 140 -5.28 -41.46 3.76
N ASP A 141 -6.51 -41.68 3.30
CA ASP A 141 -6.78 -42.50 2.11
C ASP A 141 -6.70 -41.66 0.85
N SER A 142 -7.40 -40.52 0.83
CA SER A 142 -7.40 -39.61 -0.31
C SER A 142 -7.58 -38.15 0.13
N VAL A 143 -7.20 -37.24 -0.74
CA VAL A 143 -7.31 -35.79 -0.58
C VAL A 143 -8.07 -35.22 -1.74
N GLU A 144 -9.03 -34.38 -1.47
CA GLU A 144 -9.84 -33.70 -2.47
C GLU A 144 -9.77 -32.19 -2.28
N LEU A 145 -9.42 -31.46 -3.33
CA LEU A 145 -9.51 -29.99 -3.34
C LEU A 145 -10.98 -29.61 -3.58
N THR A 146 -11.64 -29.05 -2.57
CA THR A 146 -13.06 -28.67 -2.63
C THR A 146 -13.25 -27.22 -3.01
N ASP A 147 -12.41 -26.33 -2.52
CA ASP A 147 -12.48 -24.91 -2.79
C ASP A 147 -11.13 -24.36 -3.26
N GLN A 148 -11.18 -23.55 -4.30
CA GLN A 148 -10.03 -22.78 -4.79
C GLN A 148 -9.74 -21.59 -3.86
N PRO A 149 -8.51 -21.03 -3.88
CA PRO A 149 -8.24 -19.79 -3.18
C PRO A 149 -9.15 -18.66 -3.69
N THR A 150 -9.51 -17.78 -2.79
CA THR A 150 -10.30 -16.58 -3.13
C THR A 150 -9.57 -15.66 -4.12
N LYS A 151 -8.26 -15.69 -4.09
CA LYS A 151 -7.41 -14.98 -5.04
C LYS A 151 -6.72 -15.97 -5.96
N GLN A 152 -6.96 -15.84 -7.26
CA GLN A 152 -6.37 -16.71 -8.28
C GLN A 152 -5.48 -15.95 -9.27
N VAL A 153 -5.53 -14.63 -9.25
CA VAL A 153 -4.75 -13.77 -10.13
C VAL A 153 -3.83 -12.86 -9.30
N TYR A 154 -2.55 -12.90 -9.61
CA TYR A 154 -1.49 -12.25 -8.85
C TYR A 154 -0.71 -11.28 -9.72
N LYS A 155 -0.22 -10.22 -9.10
CA LYS A 155 0.76 -9.33 -9.70
C LYS A 155 2.15 -10.00 -9.73
N TYR A 156 2.95 -9.67 -10.71
CA TYR A 156 4.36 -10.10 -10.77
C TYR A 156 5.09 -9.80 -9.45
N GLY A 157 5.75 -10.81 -8.91
CA GLY A 157 6.48 -10.74 -7.64
C GLY A 157 5.61 -10.89 -6.39
N GLU A 158 4.30 -11.05 -6.53
CA GLU A 158 3.39 -11.21 -5.39
C GLU A 158 3.41 -12.64 -4.86
N SER A 159 3.36 -12.78 -3.53
CA SER A 159 3.32 -14.08 -2.87
C SER A 159 1.96 -14.77 -3.03
N LEU A 160 1.97 -16.09 -3.11
CA LEU A 160 0.77 -16.92 -3.14
C LEU A 160 -0.04 -16.71 -1.85
N ASP A 161 -1.34 -16.50 -2.01
CA ASP A 161 -2.32 -16.46 -0.93
C ASP A 161 -3.29 -17.63 -1.09
N LEU A 162 -3.25 -18.54 -0.15
CA LEU A 162 -4.07 -19.74 -0.15
C LEU A 162 -5.40 -19.55 0.62
N THR A 163 -5.67 -18.34 1.11
CA THR A 163 -6.91 -18.05 1.85
C THR A 163 -8.14 -18.44 1.05
N GLY A 164 -9.06 -19.16 1.70
CA GLY A 164 -10.27 -19.68 1.08
C GLY A 164 -10.13 -21.07 0.47
N THR A 165 -8.90 -21.57 0.28
CA THR A 165 -8.66 -22.93 -0.21
C THR A 165 -9.06 -23.95 0.84
N LYS A 166 -9.79 -24.99 0.44
CA LYS A 166 -10.16 -26.09 1.34
C LYS A 166 -9.84 -27.44 0.73
N LEU A 167 -9.36 -28.29 1.61
CA LEU A 167 -9.14 -29.71 1.32
C LEU A 167 -10.12 -30.55 2.12
N LYS A 168 -10.75 -31.51 1.48
CA LYS A 168 -11.42 -32.60 2.15
C LYS A 168 -10.47 -33.78 2.25
N ILE A 169 -10.18 -34.18 3.45
CA ILE A 169 -9.34 -35.33 3.75
C ILE A 169 -10.24 -36.51 4.01
N ASN A 170 -10.08 -37.57 3.24
CA ASN A 170 -10.76 -38.83 3.47
C ASN A 170 -9.77 -39.79 4.13
N PHE A 171 -10.17 -40.40 5.23
CA PHE A 171 -9.34 -41.33 5.99
C PHE A 171 -9.74 -42.77 5.77
N GLY A 172 -8.81 -43.68 6.03
CA GLY A 172 -9.04 -45.10 5.89
C GLY A 172 -10.16 -45.62 6.78
N SER A 173 -10.45 -44.98 7.90
CA SER A 173 -11.61 -45.24 8.75
C SER A 173 -12.97 -44.87 8.09
N GLY A 174 -12.97 -44.19 6.95
CA GLY A 174 -14.17 -43.63 6.32
C GLY A 174 -14.57 -42.25 6.88
N ASN A 175 -13.87 -41.75 7.89
CA ASN A 175 -14.07 -40.40 8.39
C ASN A 175 -13.55 -39.37 7.39
N THR A 176 -14.02 -38.14 7.53
CA THR A 176 -13.57 -37.03 6.70
C THR A 176 -13.27 -35.80 7.56
N SER A 177 -12.31 -34.99 7.15
CA SER A 177 -12.01 -33.70 7.75
C SER A 177 -11.88 -32.63 6.68
N ILE A 178 -12.17 -31.37 7.04
CA ILE A 178 -11.93 -30.21 6.19
C ILE A 178 -10.74 -29.45 6.74
N VAL A 179 -9.75 -29.24 5.89
CA VAL A 179 -8.55 -28.46 6.19
C VAL A 179 -8.60 -27.17 5.38
N ASN A 180 -8.49 -26.04 6.06
CA ASN A 180 -8.36 -24.73 5.42
C ASN A 180 -6.90 -24.40 5.20
N LEU A 181 -6.55 -23.95 4.00
CA LEU A 181 -5.18 -23.49 3.72
C LEU A 181 -5.03 -21.98 4.01
N PRO A 182 -3.83 -21.52 4.40
CA PRO A 182 -2.62 -22.34 4.60
C PRO A 182 -2.68 -23.20 5.87
N ASP A 183 -2.16 -24.41 5.76
CA ASP A 183 -2.02 -25.35 6.87
C ASP A 183 -0.60 -25.95 6.83
N GLY A 184 0.05 -26.08 8.00
CA GLY A 184 1.45 -26.51 8.11
C GLY A 184 1.74 -27.92 7.61
N ASN A 185 0.71 -28.76 7.44
CA ASN A 185 0.82 -30.16 6.99
C ASN A 185 0.45 -30.33 5.51
N ALA A 186 -0.11 -29.30 4.91
CA ALA A 186 -0.39 -29.29 3.48
C ALA A 186 0.87 -28.86 2.69
N VAL A 187 1.21 -29.62 1.67
CA VAL A 187 2.31 -29.31 0.77
C VAL A 187 1.72 -28.86 -0.56
N VAL A 188 1.98 -27.60 -0.90
CA VAL A 188 1.62 -27.05 -2.20
C VAL A 188 2.88 -26.99 -3.06
N SER A 189 2.77 -27.42 -4.34
CA SER A 189 3.90 -27.37 -5.27
C SER A 189 4.40 -25.93 -5.51
N ALA A 190 5.59 -25.79 -6.08
CA ALA A 190 6.22 -24.50 -6.28
C ALA A 190 5.35 -23.56 -7.11
N TYR A 191 4.98 -22.43 -6.52
CA TYR A 191 4.40 -21.28 -7.18
C TYR A 191 5.51 -20.35 -7.68
N SER A 192 5.39 -19.89 -8.91
CA SER A 192 6.31 -18.89 -9.46
C SER A 192 5.63 -17.53 -9.55
N SER A 193 6.04 -16.60 -8.72
CA SER A 193 5.56 -15.21 -8.78
C SER A 193 6.09 -14.43 -10.00
N THR A 194 6.97 -15.03 -10.79
CA THR A 194 7.63 -14.39 -11.95
C THR A 194 7.28 -15.01 -13.30
N THR A 195 6.55 -16.12 -13.32
CA THR A 195 6.07 -16.76 -14.55
C THR A 195 4.76 -16.10 -14.97
N ILE A 196 4.81 -15.29 -16.02
CA ILE A 196 3.68 -14.49 -16.53
C ILE A 196 3.00 -15.14 -17.73
N GLY A 197 1.71 -14.86 -17.91
CA GLY A 197 0.95 -15.17 -19.12
C GLY A 197 0.60 -16.65 -19.29
N THR A 198 0.80 -17.46 -18.25
CA THR A 198 0.42 -18.87 -18.25
C THR A 198 -0.22 -19.24 -16.92
N LYS A 199 -1.27 -20.06 -17.01
CA LYS A 199 -1.92 -20.63 -15.84
C LYS A 199 -0.98 -21.63 -15.17
N GLN A 200 -0.78 -21.48 -13.87
CA GLN A 200 -0.02 -22.41 -13.04
C GLN A 200 -1.01 -23.32 -12.32
N ASN A 201 -0.87 -24.63 -12.52
CA ASN A 201 -1.70 -25.67 -11.91
C ASN A 201 -0.91 -26.26 -10.75
N LEU A 202 -1.10 -25.73 -9.54
CA LEU A 202 -0.34 -26.16 -8.37
C LEU A 202 -0.96 -27.42 -7.79
N THR A 203 -0.15 -28.46 -7.61
CA THR A 203 -0.60 -29.64 -6.89
C THR A 203 -0.61 -29.37 -5.38
N VAL A 204 -1.57 -29.98 -4.70
CA VAL A 204 -1.66 -29.91 -3.23
C VAL A 204 -1.71 -31.31 -2.67
N ALA A 205 -0.89 -31.57 -1.65
CA ALA A 205 -0.83 -32.84 -0.96
C ALA A 205 -1.03 -32.65 0.54
N TYR A 206 -1.58 -33.66 1.16
CA TYR A 206 -1.77 -33.75 2.61
C TYR A 206 -1.66 -35.18 3.06
N GLY A 207 -0.90 -35.45 4.13
CA GLY A 207 -0.69 -36.82 4.66
C GLY A 207 -0.15 -37.80 3.61
N GLY A 208 0.76 -37.36 2.73
CA GLY A 208 1.37 -38.21 1.70
C GLY A 208 0.49 -38.47 0.48
N LYS A 209 -0.76 -37.98 0.45
CA LYS A 209 -1.68 -38.09 -0.68
C LYS A 209 -1.81 -36.77 -1.41
N THR A 210 -1.90 -36.82 -2.73
CA THR A 210 -2.06 -35.62 -3.58
C THR A 210 -3.48 -35.52 -4.11
N ALA A 211 -4.08 -34.35 -4.07
CA ALA A 211 -5.37 -34.10 -4.65
C ALA A 211 -5.31 -34.22 -6.17
N VAL A 212 -6.38 -34.79 -6.79
CA VAL A 212 -6.49 -34.89 -8.25
C VAL A 212 -6.68 -33.52 -8.90
N LYS A 213 -7.47 -32.65 -8.27
CA LYS A 213 -7.65 -31.28 -8.73
C LYS A 213 -6.49 -30.41 -8.28
N THR A 214 -6.10 -29.45 -9.10
CA THR A 214 -5.04 -28.48 -8.84
C THR A 214 -5.59 -27.14 -8.38
N ILE A 215 -4.76 -26.42 -7.63
CA ILE A 215 -4.98 -24.99 -7.38
C ILE A 215 -4.52 -24.24 -8.62
N ASP A 216 -5.44 -23.51 -9.21
CA ASP A 216 -5.22 -22.81 -10.46
C ASP A 216 -4.99 -21.33 -10.20
N VAL A 217 -3.81 -20.83 -10.57
CA VAL A 217 -3.44 -19.43 -10.40
C VAL A 217 -2.73 -18.89 -11.62
N GLU A 218 -2.76 -17.60 -11.80
CA GLU A 218 -2.06 -16.91 -12.89
C GLU A 218 -1.38 -15.65 -12.39
N VAL A 219 -0.21 -15.34 -12.98
CA VAL A 219 0.55 -14.12 -12.67
C VAL A 219 0.55 -13.22 -13.89
N TYR A 220 0.18 -11.96 -13.70
CA TYR A 220 0.29 -10.93 -14.74
C TYR A 220 1.36 -9.90 -14.39
N ASN A 221 2.02 -9.41 -15.42
CA ASN A 221 2.93 -8.28 -15.29
C ASN A 221 2.12 -6.98 -15.27
N TYR A 222 2.62 -5.95 -14.59
CA TYR A 222 1.98 -4.66 -14.51
C TYR A 222 2.99 -3.54 -14.66
N ILE A 223 2.53 -2.33 -14.93
CA ILE A 223 3.39 -1.16 -15.03
C ILE A 223 3.74 -0.69 -13.62
N ASP A 224 5.02 -0.78 -13.28
CA ASP A 224 5.56 -0.38 -11.99
C ASP A 224 5.72 1.14 -11.91
N SER A 225 6.19 1.74 -13.00
CA SER A 225 6.31 3.19 -13.09
C SER A 225 6.20 3.67 -14.54
N ALA A 226 5.90 4.94 -14.72
CA ALA A 226 5.87 5.57 -16.01
C ALA A 226 6.47 6.98 -15.93
N SER A 227 7.15 7.38 -17.00
CA SER A 227 7.65 8.72 -17.20
C SER A 227 7.17 9.27 -18.54
N ILE A 228 7.13 10.60 -18.64
CA ILE A 228 6.70 11.26 -19.86
C ILE A 228 7.86 12.06 -20.47
N THR A 229 7.99 11.97 -21.77
CA THR A 229 8.81 12.87 -22.57
C THR A 229 7.85 13.87 -23.21
N PRO A 230 7.96 15.16 -22.91
CA PRO A 230 7.13 16.19 -23.52
C PRO A 230 7.32 16.24 -25.03
N PRO A 231 6.40 16.87 -25.78
CA PRO A 231 6.62 17.14 -27.21
C PRO A 231 7.83 18.05 -27.44
N ASN A 232 8.38 17.98 -28.64
CA ASN A 232 9.53 18.80 -29.05
C ASN A 232 9.24 20.30 -28.97
N LYS A 233 7.98 20.68 -29.18
CA LYS A 233 7.49 22.06 -29.07
C LYS A 233 6.63 22.17 -27.80
N VAL A 234 6.98 23.14 -26.95
CA VAL A 234 6.28 23.39 -25.68
C VAL A 234 5.78 24.84 -25.55
N GLU A 235 6.05 25.68 -26.57
CA GLU A 235 5.55 27.04 -26.66
C GLU A 235 4.77 27.21 -27.96
N TYR A 236 3.57 27.73 -27.85
CA TYR A 236 2.60 27.85 -28.95
C TYR A 236 2.08 29.28 -29.03
N SER A 237 1.97 29.81 -30.23
CA SER A 237 1.27 31.06 -30.48
C SER A 237 -0.22 30.89 -30.19
N TYR A 238 -0.87 31.96 -29.79
CA TYR A 238 -2.31 31.99 -29.59
C TYR A 238 -3.07 31.39 -30.79
N ASN A 239 -4.09 30.59 -30.49
CA ASN A 239 -4.93 29.86 -31.47
C ASN A 239 -4.19 28.81 -32.30
N THR A 240 -3.03 28.32 -31.87
CA THR A 240 -2.27 27.25 -32.52
C THR A 240 -2.60 25.91 -31.87
N ASP A 241 -2.82 24.87 -32.67
CA ASP A 241 -3.09 23.52 -32.17
C ASP A 241 -1.83 22.91 -31.55
N LEU A 242 -2.02 22.05 -30.57
CA LEU A 242 -0.94 21.32 -29.90
C LEU A 242 -0.29 20.33 -30.86
N ASP A 243 1.02 20.36 -30.98
CA ASP A 243 1.82 19.41 -31.72
C ASP A 243 2.45 18.41 -30.79
N LEU A 244 2.04 17.15 -30.84
CA LEU A 244 2.54 16.06 -30.02
C LEU A 244 3.79 15.38 -30.59
N THR A 245 4.38 15.89 -31.65
CA THR A 245 5.59 15.32 -32.25
C THR A 245 6.70 15.18 -31.21
N GLY A 246 7.21 13.95 -31.05
CA GLY A 246 8.24 13.64 -30.06
C GLY A 246 7.69 13.30 -28.65
N ALA A 247 6.41 13.58 -28.40
CA ALA A 247 5.80 13.21 -27.11
C ALA A 247 5.68 11.68 -26.97
N SER A 248 6.14 11.17 -25.87
CA SER A 248 6.04 9.73 -25.58
C SER A 248 5.92 9.45 -24.08
N MET A 249 5.36 8.31 -23.77
CA MET A 249 5.33 7.77 -22.40
C MET A 249 6.21 6.52 -22.35
N GLN A 250 7.21 6.53 -21.50
CA GLN A 250 8.02 5.35 -21.19
C GLN A 250 7.36 4.61 -20.04
N LEU A 251 7.12 3.32 -20.24
CA LEU A 251 6.49 2.42 -19.27
C LEU A 251 7.55 1.44 -18.79
N ILE A 252 7.75 1.38 -17.49
CA ILE A 252 8.63 0.42 -16.83
C ILE A 252 7.74 -0.62 -16.16
N TRP A 253 7.85 -1.84 -16.65
CA TRP A 253 7.11 -2.98 -16.15
C TRP A 253 7.77 -3.57 -14.90
N LYS A 254 7.01 -4.24 -14.05
CA LYS A 254 7.54 -4.82 -12.80
C LYS A 254 8.65 -5.85 -13.04
N ASN A 255 8.63 -6.55 -14.16
CA ASN A 255 9.72 -7.45 -14.58
C ASN A 255 10.94 -6.72 -15.18
N SER A 256 11.03 -5.42 -15.02
CA SER A 256 12.09 -4.54 -15.56
C SER A 256 12.10 -4.36 -17.09
N ASN A 257 11.13 -4.89 -17.80
CA ASN A 257 10.97 -4.56 -19.22
C ASN A 257 10.58 -3.08 -19.38
N VAL A 258 11.06 -2.48 -20.46
CA VAL A 258 10.76 -1.08 -20.80
C VAL A 258 10.08 -1.05 -22.15
N THR A 259 8.96 -0.34 -22.23
CA THR A 259 8.24 -0.08 -23.47
C THR A 259 7.95 1.41 -23.61
N SER A 260 7.79 1.89 -24.84
CA SER A 260 7.46 3.28 -25.11
C SER A 260 6.17 3.35 -25.92
N VAL A 261 5.29 4.28 -25.54
CA VAL A 261 4.02 4.56 -26.21
C VAL A 261 4.05 6.00 -26.71
N ALA A 262 3.78 6.23 -27.98
CA ALA A 262 3.59 7.58 -28.50
C ALA A 262 2.30 8.17 -27.92
N ILE A 263 2.36 9.45 -27.54
CA ILE A 263 1.17 10.15 -27.02
C ILE A 263 0.34 10.63 -28.21
N THR A 264 -0.95 10.41 -28.16
CA THR A 264 -1.93 10.79 -29.19
C THR A 264 -2.97 11.75 -28.62
N ASP A 265 -3.68 12.44 -29.51
CA ASP A 265 -4.72 13.42 -29.12
C ASP A 265 -5.82 12.80 -28.24
N SER A 266 -6.14 11.52 -28.45
CA SER A 266 -7.15 10.82 -27.64
C SER A 266 -6.72 10.56 -26.18
N MET A 267 -5.44 10.70 -25.89
CA MET A 267 -4.86 10.46 -24.56
C MET A 267 -4.75 11.75 -23.75
N ILE A 268 -4.92 12.92 -24.36
CA ILE A 268 -4.64 14.20 -23.70
C ILE A 268 -5.89 14.97 -23.33
N SER A 269 -5.74 15.83 -22.33
CA SER A 269 -6.73 16.84 -21.93
C SER A 269 -6.03 18.05 -21.30
N GLY A 270 -6.75 19.16 -21.22
CA GLY A 270 -6.25 20.37 -20.54
C GLY A 270 -5.55 21.39 -21.43
N TYR A 271 -5.44 21.16 -22.76
CA TYR A 271 -4.96 22.17 -23.68
C TYR A 271 -6.11 23.06 -24.17
N ASN A 272 -5.91 24.36 -24.08
CA ASN A 272 -6.79 25.35 -24.70
C ASN A 272 -5.95 26.39 -25.44
N LYS A 273 -5.99 26.34 -26.75
CA LYS A 273 -5.19 27.21 -27.62
C LYS A 273 -5.54 28.71 -27.51
N THR A 274 -6.69 29.05 -26.94
CA THR A 274 -7.14 30.44 -26.78
C THR A 274 -7.00 30.94 -25.34
N THR A 275 -6.38 30.19 -24.47
CA THR A 275 -6.05 30.60 -23.09
C THR A 275 -4.56 30.83 -22.98
N GLU A 276 -4.16 32.07 -22.72
CA GLU A 276 -2.74 32.46 -22.58
C GLU A 276 -2.13 31.90 -21.31
N GLY A 277 -0.80 31.70 -21.35
CA GLY A 277 0.02 31.29 -20.24
C GLY A 277 0.24 29.78 -20.14
N LYS A 278 0.85 29.39 -19.01
CA LYS A 278 1.27 28.01 -18.78
C LYS A 278 0.07 27.10 -18.50
N GLN A 279 -0.03 26.06 -19.30
CA GLN A 279 -1.08 25.05 -19.18
C GLN A 279 -0.48 23.69 -18.80
N THR A 280 -1.20 22.94 -17.98
CA THR A 280 -0.85 21.58 -17.63
C THR A 280 -1.66 20.61 -18.47
N ILE A 281 -0.99 19.85 -19.29
CA ILE A 281 -1.59 18.83 -20.15
C ILE A 281 -1.58 17.53 -19.38
N THR A 282 -2.75 16.94 -19.20
CA THR A 282 -2.92 15.63 -18.58
C THR A 282 -2.95 14.56 -19.67
N VAL A 283 -2.09 13.56 -19.51
CA VAL A 283 -2.04 12.36 -20.36
C VAL A 283 -2.64 11.21 -19.59
N THR A 284 -3.66 10.59 -20.16
CA THR A 284 -4.32 9.41 -19.61
C THR A 284 -4.07 8.22 -20.54
N TYR A 285 -3.43 7.19 -20.01
CA TYR A 285 -3.17 5.95 -20.74
C TYR A 285 -3.85 4.79 -20.03
N ASN A 286 -4.80 4.16 -20.71
CA ASN A 286 -5.47 2.96 -20.24
C ASN A 286 -4.71 1.74 -20.74
N VAL A 287 -4.34 0.85 -19.85
CA VAL A 287 -3.66 -0.40 -20.13
C VAL A 287 -4.55 -1.58 -19.75
N GLU A 288 -4.52 -2.61 -20.56
CA GLU A 288 -5.22 -3.88 -20.29
C GLU A 288 -4.20 -5.01 -20.20
N TYR A 289 -4.25 -5.72 -19.09
CA TYR A 289 -3.48 -6.95 -18.88
C TYR A 289 -4.40 -8.12 -19.21
N VAL A 290 -4.10 -8.84 -20.28
CA VAL A 290 -4.93 -9.96 -20.75
C VAL A 290 -4.46 -11.24 -20.08
N LEU A 291 -5.38 -11.92 -19.42
CA LEU A 291 -5.15 -13.22 -18.78
C LEU A 291 -5.33 -14.37 -19.79
N SER A 292 -4.85 -15.56 -19.41
CA SER A 292 -4.90 -16.76 -20.28
C SER A 292 -6.30 -17.21 -20.64
N ASP A 293 -7.30 -16.86 -19.85
CA ASP A 293 -8.73 -17.13 -20.10
C ASP A 293 -9.42 -16.05 -20.95
N GLY A 294 -8.67 -15.00 -21.36
CA GLY A 294 -9.18 -13.86 -22.13
C GLY A 294 -9.76 -12.74 -21.26
N ASN A 295 -9.89 -12.94 -19.96
CA ASN A 295 -10.26 -11.86 -19.04
C ASN A 295 -9.21 -10.76 -19.03
N LYS A 296 -9.64 -9.54 -18.70
CA LYS A 296 -8.78 -8.35 -18.71
C LYS A 296 -8.78 -7.66 -17.37
N ILE A 297 -7.61 -7.23 -16.96
CA ILE A 297 -7.43 -6.33 -15.82
C ILE A 297 -7.05 -4.97 -16.39
N SER A 298 -7.86 -3.96 -16.10
CA SER A 298 -7.62 -2.59 -16.58
C SER A 298 -6.91 -1.77 -15.52
N ASP A 299 -6.00 -0.92 -15.95
CA ASP A 299 -5.33 0.08 -15.13
C ASP A 299 -5.25 1.40 -15.88
N THR A 300 -5.08 2.51 -15.16
CA THR A 300 -5.02 3.84 -15.75
C THR A 300 -3.81 4.58 -15.23
N ILE A 301 -2.97 5.00 -16.15
CA ILE A 301 -1.77 5.78 -15.84
C ILE A 301 -2.02 7.23 -16.22
N ILE A 302 -1.83 8.12 -15.27
CA ILE A 302 -1.98 9.56 -15.45
C ILE A 302 -0.62 10.21 -15.24
N LYS A 303 -0.20 11.00 -16.24
CA LYS A 303 1.01 11.83 -16.20
C LYS A 303 0.70 13.19 -16.77
N THR A 304 1.55 14.16 -16.50
CA THR A 304 1.37 15.53 -16.98
C THR A 304 2.64 16.11 -17.55
N PHE A 305 2.50 16.99 -18.51
CA PHE A 305 3.55 17.91 -18.95
C PHE A 305 3.00 19.33 -19.06
N LYS A 306 3.87 20.29 -19.26
CA LYS A 306 3.47 21.70 -19.36
C LYS A 306 3.80 22.24 -20.74
N VAL A 307 2.91 23.10 -21.21
CA VAL A 307 3.11 23.92 -22.39
C VAL A 307 2.77 25.37 -22.05
N ASP A 308 3.20 26.31 -22.89
CA ASP A 308 2.91 27.73 -22.76
C ASP A 308 2.22 28.22 -24.02
N VAL A 309 1.14 28.99 -23.87
CA VAL A 309 0.48 29.67 -24.95
C VAL A 309 0.79 31.16 -24.87
N VAL A 310 1.55 31.64 -25.81
CA VAL A 310 2.00 33.03 -25.88
C VAL A 310 1.16 33.81 -26.83
N ASN A 311 0.80 35.00 -26.43
CA ASN A 311 0.04 35.92 -27.27
C ASN A 311 1.01 36.92 -27.91
N ASN A 312 1.49 36.60 -29.09
CA ASN A 312 2.47 37.43 -29.77
C ASN A 312 1.82 38.67 -30.41
N ILE A 313 2.67 39.66 -30.70
CA ILE A 313 2.26 40.81 -31.47
C ILE A 313 2.00 40.36 -32.91
N SER A 314 0.77 40.57 -33.40
CA SER A 314 0.36 40.28 -34.77
C SER A 314 0.56 41.47 -35.71
N LYS A 315 0.43 42.68 -35.18
CA LYS A 315 0.51 43.90 -35.96
C LYS A 315 0.92 45.08 -35.10
N ILE A 316 1.64 46.00 -35.73
CA ILE A 316 1.96 47.32 -35.18
C ILE A 316 1.52 48.36 -36.17
N ASP A 317 0.67 49.28 -35.74
CA ASP A 317 0.28 50.47 -36.49
C ASP A 317 0.85 51.72 -35.82
N ILE A 318 1.26 52.68 -36.61
CA ILE A 318 1.85 53.94 -36.13
C ILE A 318 0.94 55.09 -36.50
N THR A 319 0.62 55.92 -35.51
CA THR A 319 0.10 57.25 -35.71
C THR A 319 1.24 58.22 -35.61
N ALA A 320 1.51 58.93 -36.68
CA ALA A 320 2.59 59.90 -36.70
C ALA A 320 2.39 61.04 -35.66
N PRO A 321 3.47 61.59 -35.11
CA PRO A 321 3.36 62.83 -34.33
C PRO A 321 2.70 63.96 -35.09
N SER A 322 2.14 64.89 -34.37
CA SER A 322 1.49 66.09 -34.95
C SER A 322 2.48 66.93 -35.76
N LYS A 323 3.72 66.92 -35.41
CA LYS A 323 4.81 67.62 -36.12
C LYS A 323 5.66 66.59 -36.88
N ILE A 324 5.67 66.66 -38.20
CA ILE A 324 6.41 65.78 -39.09
C ILE A 324 7.41 66.51 -40.00
N GLN A 325 7.49 67.82 -39.84
CA GLN A 325 8.47 68.64 -40.56
C GLN A 325 9.29 69.43 -39.56
N TYR A 326 10.59 69.38 -39.75
CA TYR A 326 11.55 69.98 -38.83
C TYR A 326 12.58 70.82 -39.61
N ASN A 327 13.00 71.92 -39.04
CA ASN A 327 14.15 72.66 -39.50
C ASN A 327 15.44 71.98 -38.98
N HIS A 328 16.52 72.18 -39.67
CA HIS A 328 17.84 71.69 -39.23
C HIS A 328 18.13 72.17 -37.81
N GLY A 329 18.45 71.20 -36.90
CA GLY A 329 18.76 71.50 -35.50
C GLY A 329 17.54 71.58 -34.58
N GLU A 330 16.30 71.41 -35.08
CA GLU A 330 15.12 71.30 -34.24
C GLU A 330 15.08 69.95 -33.53
N SER A 331 14.70 69.96 -32.26
CA SER A 331 14.49 68.74 -31.49
C SER A 331 13.24 68.01 -31.99
N LEU A 332 13.26 66.67 -32.01
CA LEU A 332 12.14 65.84 -32.36
C LEU A 332 11.00 66.00 -31.35
N ASP A 333 9.83 66.33 -31.82
CA ASP A 333 8.60 66.38 -31.03
C ASP A 333 7.70 65.21 -31.36
N LEU A 334 7.52 64.32 -30.40
CA LEU A 334 6.72 63.14 -30.55
C LEU A 334 5.24 63.33 -30.09
N THR A 335 4.86 64.56 -29.77
CA THR A 335 3.54 64.87 -29.28
C THR A 335 2.46 64.41 -30.30
N GLY A 336 1.47 63.62 -29.84
CA GLY A 336 0.40 63.04 -30.66
C GLY A 336 0.82 61.74 -31.35
N GLY A 337 2.10 61.37 -31.37
CA GLY A 337 2.56 60.11 -31.92
C GLY A 337 2.18 58.94 -30.99
N ASN A 338 1.62 57.87 -31.61
CA ASN A 338 1.22 56.67 -30.88
C ASN A 338 1.65 55.43 -31.69
N ILE A 339 1.90 54.37 -30.92
CA ILE A 339 2.08 53.02 -31.46
C ILE A 339 0.89 52.19 -30.99
N LYS A 340 0.11 51.69 -31.89
CA LYS A 340 -0.97 50.74 -31.64
C LYS A 340 -0.45 49.33 -31.90
N VAL A 341 -0.38 48.54 -30.87
CA VAL A 341 0.01 47.13 -30.91
C VAL A 341 -1.25 46.29 -30.92
N THR A 342 -1.40 45.41 -31.88
CA THR A 342 -2.45 44.41 -31.95
C THR A 342 -1.83 43.05 -31.71
N TYR A 343 -2.38 42.30 -30.78
CA TYR A 343 -1.91 40.93 -30.43
C TYR A 343 -2.70 39.88 -31.24
N GLU A 344 -2.18 38.63 -31.28
CA GLU A 344 -2.81 37.51 -32.01
C GLU A 344 -4.25 37.21 -31.49
N ASN A 345 -4.55 37.46 -30.20
CA ASN A 345 -5.89 37.31 -29.63
C ASN A 345 -6.86 38.45 -30.01
N GLY A 346 -6.41 39.43 -30.81
CA GLY A 346 -7.18 40.60 -31.22
C GLY A 346 -7.23 41.72 -30.18
N THR A 347 -6.59 41.57 -29.03
CA THR A 347 -6.48 42.69 -28.06
C THR A 347 -5.54 43.76 -28.58
N GLU A 348 -5.81 45.00 -28.22
CA GLU A 348 -5.08 46.16 -28.71
C GLU A 348 -4.56 46.97 -27.52
N GLU A 349 -3.32 47.46 -27.65
CA GLU A 349 -2.71 48.39 -26.71
C GLU A 349 -2.18 49.60 -27.48
N THR A 350 -2.49 50.78 -26.97
CA THR A 350 -1.93 52.01 -27.56
C THR A 350 -0.92 52.60 -26.57
N ARG A 351 0.29 52.86 -27.07
CA ARG A 351 1.40 53.45 -26.30
C ARG A 351 1.76 54.76 -26.95
N THR A 352 1.89 55.83 -26.17
CA THR A 352 2.41 57.10 -26.65
C THR A 352 3.89 56.94 -27.00
N MET A 353 4.30 57.50 -28.13
CA MET A 353 5.69 57.47 -28.56
C MET A 353 6.61 58.21 -27.55
N THR A 354 7.72 57.60 -27.26
CA THR A 354 8.81 58.20 -26.49
C THR A 354 10.11 58.11 -27.24
N THR A 355 11.06 58.97 -26.93
CA THR A 355 12.40 58.98 -27.58
C THR A 355 13.15 57.64 -27.40
N ALA A 356 12.87 56.89 -26.31
CA ALA A 356 13.45 55.60 -26.09
C ALA A 356 12.92 54.48 -27.04
N MET A 357 11.81 54.72 -27.76
CA MET A 357 11.22 53.81 -28.76
C MET A 357 11.74 54.04 -30.16
N ILE A 358 12.54 55.07 -30.36
CA ILE A 358 13.02 55.46 -31.65
C ILE A 358 14.54 55.24 -31.70
N THR A 359 14.95 54.47 -32.69
CA THR A 359 16.40 54.23 -32.95
C THR A 359 16.70 54.54 -34.42
N GLU A 360 17.94 54.85 -34.71
CA GLU A 360 18.46 54.93 -36.06
C GLU A 360 18.37 53.57 -36.76
N SER A 361 18.49 53.53 -38.07
CA SER A 361 18.42 52.30 -38.87
C SER A 361 19.51 51.28 -38.51
N ASP A 362 20.59 51.72 -37.89
CA ASP A 362 21.68 50.87 -37.37
C ASP A 362 21.44 50.37 -35.91
N GLY A 363 20.30 50.72 -35.32
CA GLY A 363 19.94 50.36 -33.94
C GLY A 363 20.53 51.33 -32.86
N SER A 364 21.23 52.36 -33.26
CA SER A 364 21.73 53.39 -32.34
C SER A 364 20.62 54.35 -31.90
N THR A 365 20.82 55.04 -30.78
CA THR A 365 19.90 56.09 -30.32
C THR A 365 19.84 57.23 -31.34
N VAL A 366 18.63 57.68 -31.66
CA VAL A 366 18.46 58.83 -32.59
C VAL A 366 19.22 60.05 -32.07
N ASN A 367 20.15 60.52 -32.87
CA ASN A 367 20.93 61.72 -32.55
C ASN A 367 20.23 62.95 -33.13
N MET A 368 19.58 63.72 -32.23
CA MET A 368 18.88 64.95 -32.61
C MET A 368 19.80 66.20 -32.42
N SER A 369 21.06 65.99 -32.14
CA SER A 369 21.99 67.12 -32.12
C SER A 369 22.13 67.69 -33.51
N PRO A 370 22.24 69.04 -33.70
CA PRO A 370 22.48 69.64 -34.96
C PRO A 370 23.78 69.09 -35.56
N ALA A 371 23.66 68.30 -36.62
CA ALA A 371 24.83 67.88 -37.36
C ALA A 371 25.55 69.18 -37.83
N THR A 372 26.86 69.25 -37.56
CA THR A 372 27.65 70.26 -38.24
C THR A 372 27.54 70.03 -39.70
N TYR A 373 26.91 70.97 -40.39
CA TYR A 373 26.71 70.90 -41.84
C TYR A 373 28.10 70.78 -42.49
N ASP A 374 28.42 69.61 -42.95
CA ASP A 374 29.59 69.37 -43.81
C ASP A 374 29.22 69.60 -45.29
N ASN A 375 29.67 70.71 -45.76
CA ASN A 375 29.43 71.15 -47.17
C ASN A 375 30.08 70.23 -48.21
N THR A 376 30.82 69.20 -47.77
CA THR A 376 31.53 68.29 -48.67
C THR A 376 30.70 67.02 -49.01
N ASN A 377 29.72 66.65 -48.19
CA ASN A 377 28.78 65.55 -48.49
C ASN A 377 27.37 66.13 -48.70
N LYS A 378 27.04 66.48 -49.89
CA LYS A 378 25.65 66.76 -50.30
C LYS A 378 24.87 65.48 -50.25
N VAL A 379 24.18 65.27 -49.15
CA VAL A 379 23.04 64.31 -49.04
C VAL A 379 21.82 65.14 -48.75
#